data_1a8ca938af21c9b2c8fb2ddab4b0254c
#
_entry.id   1a8ca938af21c9b2c8fb2ddab4b0254c
#
_cell.length_a   1.000
_cell.length_b   1.000
_cell.length_c   1.000
_cell.angle_alpha   90.00
_cell.angle_beta   90.00
_cell.angle_gamma   90.00
#
_symmetry.space_group_name_H-M   'P 1'
#
loop_
_entity.id
_entity.type
_entity.pdbx_description
1 polymer ?
#
loop_
_entity_poly.entity_id
_entity_poly.type
_entity_poly.pdbx_seq_one_letter_code
_entity_poly.pdbx_strand_id
1 'polypeptide(L)'
;MSLFRVLFSLLTVAVLFVQANAQTNTFEVRVANHAIGTIEAQRKINGAAKSIIIKTRIQTILSKVNSDIINEYNNNVLTMARSTRISGKNGDDKETTTSRNGNNYMIVLNGTRSVIDNTEISHCVGDLYFAEPKQVTRIFSETLGRFLALKPIGNGAYELLLPEGKKNIYKYENGTLVQVEVNHTLGKAIFVKNG
;
A
#
# COMPACT_ATOMS: atom_id res chain seq x y z
N MET A 1 60.10 -25.66 35.58
CA MET A 1 58.93 -24.82 35.93
C MET A 1 58.41 -24.18 34.66
N SER A 2 57.37 -24.77 34.10
CA SER A 2 56.75 -24.30 32.81
C SER A 2 55.45 -23.60 33.12
N LEU A 3 55.40 -22.27 32.80
CA LEU A 3 54.20 -21.50 32.95
C LEU A 3 53.24 -21.75 31.76
N PHE A 4 52.12 -22.41 32.04
CA PHE A 4 51.01 -22.57 31.14
C PHE A 4 50.27 -21.23 31.02
N ARG A 5 50.37 -20.54 29.86
CA ARG A 5 49.55 -19.42 29.51
C ARG A 5 48.26 -19.92 28.88
N VAL A 6 47.18 -19.87 29.65
CA VAL A 6 45.81 -20.09 29.15
C VAL A 6 45.34 -18.81 28.46
N LEU A 7 45.26 -18.84 27.14
CA LEU A 7 44.70 -17.76 26.31
C LEU A 7 43.16 -17.94 26.31
N PHE A 8 42.45 -17.13 27.09
CA PHE A 8 41.00 -17.08 27.08
C PHE A 8 40.56 -16.27 25.85
N SER A 9 40.16 -16.96 24.79
CA SER A 9 39.60 -16.33 23.57
C SER A 9 38.17 -15.94 23.85
N LEU A 10 37.92 -14.62 24.05
CA LEU A 10 36.58 -14.06 24.20
C LEU A 10 35.91 -14.01 22.83
N LEU A 11 35.07 -15.02 22.55
CA LEU A 11 34.23 -15.05 21.35
C LEU A 11 33.07 -14.05 21.52
N THR A 12 33.23 -12.82 21.04
CA THR A 12 32.16 -11.83 21.02
C THR A 12 31.16 -12.23 19.91
N VAL A 13 30.05 -12.85 20.28
CA VAL A 13 28.92 -13.08 19.40
C VAL A 13 28.22 -11.73 19.18
N ALA A 14 28.45 -11.10 18.04
CA ALA A 14 27.72 -9.94 17.60
C ALA A 14 26.28 -10.37 17.25
N VAL A 15 25.34 -10.22 18.17
CA VAL A 15 23.92 -10.41 17.90
C VAL A 15 23.45 -9.22 17.06
N LEU A 16 23.29 -9.44 15.75
CA LEU A 16 22.68 -8.48 14.84
C LEU A 16 21.19 -8.38 15.17
N PHE A 17 20.82 -7.36 15.94
CA PHE A 17 19.42 -7.02 16.14
C PHE A 17 18.85 -6.48 14.82
N VAL A 18 18.08 -7.29 14.11
CA VAL A 18 17.25 -6.81 13.00
C VAL A 18 16.15 -5.95 13.61
N GLN A 19 16.31 -4.63 13.49
CA GLN A 19 15.28 -3.69 13.95
C GLN A 19 14.09 -3.74 13.01
N ALA A 20 12.93 -4.12 13.53
CA ALA A 20 11.68 -3.99 12.81
C ALA A 20 11.26 -2.51 12.82
N ASN A 21 11.24 -1.87 11.64
CA ASN A 21 10.72 -0.53 11.48
C ASN A 21 9.22 -0.57 11.19
N ALA A 22 8.43 0.11 12.02
CA ALA A 22 7.00 0.30 11.82
C ALA A 22 6.69 1.78 11.60
N GLN A 23 5.85 2.07 10.63
CA GLN A 23 5.37 3.42 10.33
C GLN A 23 3.86 3.38 10.18
N THR A 24 3.17 4.37 10.76
CA THR A 24 1.72 4.57 10.60
C THR A 24 1.47 5.98 10.10
N ASN A 25 0.66 6.11 9.06
CA ASN A 25 0.17 7.37 8.54
C ASN A 25 -1.36 7.35 8.60
N THR A 26 -1.97 8.43 9.08
CA THR A 26 -3.42 8.59 9.16
C THR A 26 -3.90 9.74 8.30
N PHE A 27 -5.07 9.58 7.67
CA PHE A 27 -5.67 10.59 6.82
C PHE A 27 -7.14 10.75 7.18
N GLU A 28 -7.62 11.98 7.16
CA GLU A 28 -9.03 12.28 7.21
C GLU A 28 -9.61 12.29 5.80
N VAL A 29 -10.74 11.63 5.60
CA VAL A 29 -11.49 11.63 4.33
C VAL A 29 -12.55 12.72 4.38
N ARG A 30 -12.49 13.66 3.41
CA ARG A 30 -13.40 14.79 3.31
C ARG A 30 -14.16 14.80 1.98
N VAL A 31 -15.43 15.17 2.03
CA VAL A 31 -16.27 15.50 0.86
C VAL A 31 -16.92 16.84 1.13
N ALA A 32 -16.82 17.80 0.21
CA ALA A 32 -17.32 19.14 0.38
C ALA A 32 -16.92 19.78 1.73
N ASN A 33 -15.65 19.60 2.15
CA ASN A 33 -15.07 20.05 3.41
C ASN A 33 -15.63 19.38 4.69
N HIS A 34 -16.52 18.40 4.58
CA HIS A 34 -17.01 17.65 5.73
C HIS A 34 -16.20 16.35 5.90
N ALA A 35 -15.72 16.09 7.11
CA ALA A 35 -15.09 14.83 7.46
C ALA A 35 -16.13 13.70 7.43
N ILE A 36 -15.86 12.67 6.64
CA ILE A 36 -16.76 11.52 6.47
C ILE A 36 -16.09 10.18 6.79
N GLY A 37 -14.81 10.19 7.14
CA GLY A 37 -14.10 8.95 7.45
C GLY A 37 -12.62 9.14 7.67
N THR A 38 -11.93 8.00 7.79
CA THR A 38 -10.49 7.93 8.04
C THR A 38 -9.83 6.85 7.22
N ILE A 39 -8.55 7.06 6.94
CA ILE A 39 -7.64 6.03 6.41
C ILE A 39 -6.49 5.89 7.37
N GLU A 40 -6.20 4.66 7.76
CA GLU A 40 -5.01 4.28 8.51
C GLU A 40 -4.15 3.39 7.62
N ALA A 41 -2.92 3.83 7.35
CA ALA A 41 -1.93 3.10 6.58
C ALA A 41 -0.76 2.71 7.50
N GLN A 42 -0.49 1.41 7.61
CA GLN A 42 0.60 0.84 8.41
C GLN A 42 1.58 0.12 7.50
N ARG A 43 2.88 0.35 7.71
CA ARG A 43 3.97 -0.37 7.06
C ARG A 43 4.91 -0.95 8.13
N LYS A 44 5.25 -2.21 7.98
CA LYS A 44 6.29 -2.89 8.79
C LYS A 44 7.35 -3.45 7.86
N ILE A 45 8.62 -3.25 8.24
CA ILE A 45 9.78 -3.81 7.54
C ILE A 45 10.60 -4.60 8.56
N ASN A 46 10.87 -5.87 8.24
CA ASN A 46 11.70 -6.76 9.06
C ASN A 46 12.62 -7.55 8.12
N GLY A 47 13.86 -7.10 7.97
CA GLY A 47 14.80 -7.64 6.99
C GLY A 47 14.26 -7.56 5.57
N ALA A 48 14.17 -8.71 4.90
CA ALA A 48 13.63 -8.83 3.55
C ALA A 48 12.10 -8.73 3.48
N ALA A 49 11.40 -8.95 4.60
CA ALA A 49 9.95 -8.92 4.66
C ALA A 49 9.44 -7.49 4.85
N LYS A 50 8.47 -7.09 4.03
CA LYS A 50 7.71 -5.85 4.15
C LYS A 50 6.22 -6.18 4.12
N SER A 51 5.45 -5.61 5.04
CA SER A 51 3.99 -5.65 4.99
C SER A 51 3.39 -4.26 5.02
N ILE A 52 2.30 -4.07 4.28
CA ILE A 52 1.51 -2.84 4.25
C ILE A 52 0.06 -3.21 4.51
N ILE A 53 -0.57 -2.50 5.44
CA ILE A 53 -1.99 -2.64 5.74
C ILE A 53 -2.63 -1.27 5.65
N ILE A 54 -3.69 -1.13 4.86
CA ILE A 54 -4.45 0.12 4.75
C ILE A 54 -5.90 -0.18 5.11
N LYS A 55 -6.42 0.54 6.08
CA LYS A 55 -7.81 0.44 6.53
C LYS A 55 -8.53 1.74 6.23
N THR A 56 -9.56 1.68 5.42
CA THR A 56 -10.42 2.82 5.10
C THR A 56 -11.79 2.61 5.74
N ARG A 57 -12.26 3.61 6.47
CA ARG A 57 -13.55 3.60 7.16
C ARG A 57 -14.27 4.90 6.82
N ILE A 58 -15.35 4.79 6.02
CA ILE A 58 -16.17 5.92 5.59
C ILE A 58 -17.58 5.70 6.07
N GLN A 59 -18.17 6.73 6.66
CA GLN A 59 -19.55 6.72 7.11
C GLN A 59 -20.22 8.05 6.73
N THR A 60 -21.28 7.93 5.96
CA THR A 60 -22.18 9.04 5.62
C THR A 60 -23.59 8.72 6.10
N ILE A 61 -24.51 9.67 5.97
CA ILE A 61 -25.93 9.42 6.30
C ILE A 61 -26.52 8.29 5.43
N LEU A 62 -26.05 8.15 4.18
CA LEU A 62 -26.60 7.23 3.20
C LEU A 62 -25.84 5.91 3.06
N SER A 63 -24.58 5.89 3.46
CA SER A 63 -23.70 4.74 3.16
C SER A 63 -22.58 4.58 4.19
N LYS A 64 -22.23 3.32 4.44
CA LYS A 64 -21.03 2.93 5.19
C LYS A 64 -20.14 2.10 4.28
N VAL A 65 -18.87 2.47 4.14
CA VAL A 65 -17.89 1.74 3.36
C VAL A 65 -16.69 1.40 4.24
N ASN A 66 -16.38 0.11 4.34
CA ASN A 66 -15.15 -0.40 4.93
C ASN A 66 -14.30 -1.02 3.80
N SER A 67 -13.04 -0.63 3.71
CA SER A 67 -12.11 -1.25 2.78
C SER A 67 -10.78 -1.51 3.47
N ASP A 68 -10.25 -2.71 3.26
CA ASP A 68 -8.97 -3.13 3.79
C ASP A 68 -8.09 -3.62 2.63
N ILE A 69 -6.82 -3.18 2.62
CA ILE A 69 -5.78 -3.64 1.71
C ILE A 69 -4.65 -4.21 2.55
N ILE A 70 -4.16 -5.39 2.18
CA ILE A 70 -3.01 -6.04 2.80
C ILE A 70 -2.05 -6.43 1.68
N ASN A 71 -0.80 -6.00 1.79
CA ASN A 71 0.28 -6.37 0.88
C ASN A 71 1.42 -7.00 1.67
N GLU A 72 1.96 -8.10 1.15
CA GLU A 72 3.12 -8.78 1.68
C GLU A 72 4.20 -8.87 0.60
N TYR A 73 5.44 -8.56 0.99
CA TYR A 73 6.59 -8.57 0.10
C TYR A 73 7.74 -9.37 0.70
N ASN A 74 8.53 -9.96 -0.17
CA ASN A 74 9.85 -10.50 0.16
C ASN A 74 10.87 -9.94 -0.83
N ASN A 75 11.98 -9.39 -0.33
CA ASN A 75 12.99 -8.70 -1.16
C ASN A 75 12.39 -7.65 -2.11
N ASN A 76 11.45 -6.84 -1.63
CA ASN A 76 10.70 -5.82 -2.38
C ASN A 76 9.81 -6.36 -3.52
N VAL A 77 9.65 -7.67 -3.65
CA VAL A 77 8.73 -8.28 -4.61
C VAL A 77 7.47 -8.71 -3.90
N LEU A 78 6.31 -8.32 -4.43
CA LEU A 78 5.00 -8.71 -3.89
C LEU A 78 4.87 -10.23 -3.89
N THR A 79 4.52 -10.80 -2.74
CA THR A 79 4.21 -12.24 -2.60
C THR A 79 2.70 -12.47 -2.51
N MET A 80 2.00 -11.54 -1.86
CA MET A 80 0.55 -11.59 -1.71
C MET A 80 -0.02 -10.17 -1.62
N ALA A 81 -1.19 -9.96 -2.22
CA ALA A 81 -2.05 -8.82 -1.96
C ALA A 81 -3.50 -9.27 -1.79
N ARG A 82 -4.20 -8.63 -0.86
CA ARG A 82 -5.65 -8.79 -0.69
C ARG A 82 -6.29 -7.43 -0.54
N SER A 83 -7.35 -7.19 -1.28
CA SER A 83 -8.21 -6.01 -1.15
C SER A 83 -9.63 -6.45 -0.92
N THR A 84 -10.25 -5.93 0.14
CA THR A 84 -11.69 -6.14 0.42
C THR A 84 -12.38 -4.80 0.54
N ARG A 85 -13.60 -4.73 0.03
CA ARG A 85 -14.49 -3.59 0.19
C ARG A 85 -15.89 -4.10 0.54
N ILE A 86 -16.39 -3.66 1.68
CA ILE A 86 -17.74 -3.94 2.14
C ILE A 86 -18.51 -2.64 2.12
N SER A 87 -19.58 -2.60 1.34
CA SER A 87 -20.47 -1.44 1.22
C SER A 87 -21.84 -1.81 1.79
N GLY A 88 -22.34 -1.03 2.77
CA GLY A 88 -23.63 -1.32 3.42
C GLY A 88 -24.83 -1.20 2.50
N LYS A 89 -25.88 -1.85 2.88
CA LYS A 89 -27.28 -1.91 2.42
C LYS A 89 -27.59 -2.25 0.95
N ASN A 90 -26.81 -2.09 -0.03
CA ASN A 90 -27.00 -2.52 -1.43
C ASN A 90 -25.68 -2.32 -2.19
N GLY A 91 -24.57 -2.35 -1.46
CA GLY A 91 -23.27 -2.15 -2.04
C GLY A 91 -22.73 -3.42 -2.67
N ASP A 92 -22.02 -3.25 -3.77
CA ASP A 92 -21.23 -4.32 -4.34
C ASP A 92 -20.03 -4.58 -3.44
N ASP A 93 -20.10 -5.58 -2.59
CA ASP A 93 -18.93 -6.09 -1.88
C ASP A 93 -17.94 -6.62 -2.91
N LYS A 94 -16.68 -6.23 -2.78
CA LYS A 94 -15.62 -6.60 -3.72
C LYS A 94 -14.45 -7.21 -2.98
N GLU A 95 -13.93 -8.26 -3.56
CA GLU A 95 -12.69 -8.88 -3.08
C GLU A 95 -11.75 -9.12 -4.26
N THR A 96 -10.49 -8.80 -4.04
CA THR A 96 -9.41 -9.13 -4.95
C THR A 96 -8.28 -9.78 -4.17
N THR A 97 -7.82 -10.93 -4.62
CA THR A 97 -6.61 -11.56 -4.10
C THR A 97 -5.61 -11.72 -5.22
N THR A 98 -4.34 -11.49 -4.90
CA THR A 98 -3.21 -11.66 -5.81
C THR A 98 -2.16 -12.48 -5.08
N SER A 99 -1.70 -13.56 -5.67
CA SER A 99 -0.67 -14.43 -5.09
C SER A 99 0.41 -14.76 -6.10
N ARG A 100 1.68 -14.66 -5.69
CA ARG A 100 2.84 -15.03 -6.51
C ARG A 100 3.00 -16.54 -6.56
N ASN A 101 3.23 -17.07 -7.78
CA ASN A 101 3.60 -18.44 -8.02
C ASN A 101 4.77 -18.47 -9.02
N GLY A 102 6.00 -18.63 -8.53
CA GLY A 102 7.20 -18.50 -9.33
C GLY A 102 7.34 -17.07 -9.90
N ASN A 103 7.35 -16.95 -11.24
CA ASN A 103 7.43 -15.68 -11.95
C ASN A 103 6.06 -15.14 -12.37
N ASN A 104 4.98 -15.80 -11.97
CA ASN A 104 3.62 -15.43 -12.35
C ASN A 104 2.83 -14.98 -11.12
N TYR A 105 1.74 -14.24 -11.36
CA TYR A 105 0.76 -13.90 -10.34
C TYR A 105 -0.60 -14.43 -10.71
N MET A 106 -1.22 -15.18 -9.81
CA MET A 106 -2.64 -15.53 -9.91
C MET A 106 -3.46 -14.43 -9.23
N ILE A 107 -4.45 -13.95 -9.95
CA ILE A 107 -5.38 -12.92 -9.48
C ILE A 107 -6.78 -13.50 -9.46
N VAL A 108 -7.51 -13.28 -8.38
CA VAL A 108 -8.93 -13.58 -8.28
C VAL A 108 -9.66 -12.29 -7.95
N LEU A 109 -10.43 -11.77 -8.89
CA LEU A 109 -11.24 -10.56 -8.75
C LEU A 109 -12.72 -10.96 -8.72
N ASN A 110 -13.38 -10.82 -7.58
CA ASN A 110 -14.78 -11.21 -7.38
C ASN A 110 -15.09 -12.63 -7.92
N GLY A 111 -14.21 -13.59 -7.63
CA GLY A 111 -14.33 -14.97 -8.08
C GLY A 111 -13.77 -15.26 -9.49
N THR A 112 -13.55 -14.25 -10.32
CA THR A 112 -12.96 -14.42 -11.67
C THR A 112 -11.45 -14.51 -11.58
N ARG A 113 -10.87 -15.57 -12.17
CA ARG A 113 -9.42 -15.82 -12.17
C ARG A 113 -8.77 -15.25 -13.42
N SER A 114 -7.57 -14.68 -13.23
CA SER A 114 -6.65 -14.28 -14.30
C SER A 114 -5.20 -14.48 -13.85
N VAL A 115 -4.27 -14.42 -14.79
CA VAL A 115 -2.83 -14.58 -14.54
C VAL A 115 -2.07 -13.42 -15.18
N ILE A 116 -1.03 -12.96 -14.48
CA ILE A 116 -0.01 -12.09 -15.07
C ILE A 116 1.28 -12.90 -15.11
N ASP A 117 1.77 -13.15 -16.31
CA ASP A 117 2.93 -13.97 -16.55
C ASP A 117 4.24 -13.15 -16.57
N ASN A 118 5.34 -13.81 -16.19
CA ASN A 118 6.71 -13.32 -16.32
C ASN A 118 6.89 -11.86 -15.87
N THR A 119 6.34 -11.50 -14.72
CA THR A 119 6.37 -10.14 -14.20
C THR A 119 6.72 -10.15 -12.72
N GLU A 120 7.46 -9.15 -12.28
CA GLU A 120 7.63 -8.85 -10.85
C GLU A 120 6.82 -7.60 -10.49
N ILE A 121 6.05 -7.69 -9.40
CA ILE A 121 5.33 -6.56 -8.83
C ILE A 121 6.15 -6.03 -7.66
N SER A 122 6.78 -4.88 -7.84
CA SER A 122 7.61 -4.22 -6.81
C SER A 122 6.93 -3.01 -6.16
N HIS A 123 5.90 -2.45 -6.82
CA HIS A 123 5.17 -1.29 -6.33
C HIS A 123 3.67 -1.49 -6.49
N CYS A 124 2.95 -1.32 -5.40
CA CYS A 124 1.49 -1.34 -5.36
C CYS A 124 0.94 0.04 -4.96
N VAL A 125 -0.35 0.29 -5.20
CA VAL A 125 -0.98 1.56 -4.82
C VAL A 125 -0.83 1.83 -3.32
N GLY A 126 -0.80 0.80 -2.48
CA GLY A 126 -0.52 0.92 -1.06
C GLY A 126 0.84 1.53 -0.72
N ASP A 127 1.87 1.35 -1.56
CA ASP A 127 3.19 1.95 -1.33
C ASP A 127 3.16 3.49 -1.41
N LEU A 128 2.22 4.06 -2.18
CA LEU A 128 2.06 5.52 -2.34
C LEU A 128 1.77 6.24 -1.01
N TYR A 129 1.25 5.55 0.00
CA TYR A 129 0.99 6.12 1.32
C TYR A 129 2.25 6.34 2.16
N PHE A 130 3.42 5.82 1.71
CA PHE A 130 4.67 5.81 2.50
C PHE A 130 5.86 6.44 1.82
N ALA A 131 5.86 6.55 0.50
CA ALA A 131 6.99 7.09 -0.26
C ALA A 131 6.53 7.74 -1.56
N GLU A 132 7.18 8.84 -1.91
CA GLU A 132 7.01 9.50 -3.20
C GLU A 132 7.54 8.62 -4.34
N PRO A 133 6.75 8.31 -5.39
CA PRO A 133 7.11 7.36 -6.45
C PRO A 133 7.93 8.02 -7.57
N LYS A 134 9.10 8.58 -7.26
CA LYS A 134 9.89 9.47 -8.15
C LYS A 134 10.18 8.93 -9.55
N GLN A 135 10.38 7.61 -9.70
CA GLN A 135 10.74 6.97 -10.98
C GLN A 135 9.75 5.90 -11.39
N VAL A 136 8.63 5.79 -10.68
CA VAL A 136 7.62 4.78 -10.94
C VAL A 136 6.62 5.33 -11.94
N THR A 137 6.52 4.69 -13.12
CA THR A 137 5.56 5.06 -14.17
C THR A 137 4.40 4.09 -14.28
N ARG A 138 4.50 2.92 -13.63
CA ARG A 138 3.51 1.85 -13.64
C ARG A 138 3.41 1.23 -12.24
N ILE A 139 2.22 1.09 -11.72
CA ILE A 139 1.97 0.61 -10.36
C ILE A 139 0.86 -0.43 -10.36
N PHE A 140 0.96 -1.44 -9.52
CA PHE A 140 -0.06 -2.47 -9.41
C PHE A 140 -1.20 -2.00 -8.49
N SER A 141 -2.44 -2.15 -8.96
CA SER A 141 -3.63 -1.90 -8.15
C SER A 141 -4.12 -3.20 -7.51
N GLU A 142 -4.04 -3.28 -6.21
CA GLU A 142 -4.52 -4.41 -5.42
C GLU A 142 -6.02 -4.63 -5.58
N THR A 143 -6.76 -3.51 -5.71
CA THR A 143 -8.21 -3.53 -5.84
C THR A 143 -8.69 -3.96 -7.23
N LEU A 144 -7.90 -3.65 -8.27
CA LEU A 144 -8.27 -3.94 -9.66
C LEU A 144 -7.54 -5.16 -10.22
N GLY A 145 -6.57 -5.72 -9.50
CA GLY A 145 -5.76 -6.86 -9.93
C GLY A 145 -4.98 -6.60 -11.23
N ARG A 146 -4.55 -5.36 -11.48
CA ARG A 146 -3.84 -4.99 -12.72
C ARG A 146 -2.92 -3.79 -12.52
N PHE A 147 -2.01 -3.61 -13.47
CA PHE A 147 -1.17 -2.42 -13.51
C PHE A 147 -1.93 -1.20 -14.03
N LEU A 148 -1.61 -0.06 -13.47
CA LEU A 148 -2.10 1.26 -13.84
C LEU A 148 -0.92 2.17 -14.17
N ALA A 149 -1.14 3.14 -15.07
CA ALA A 149 -0.17 4.18 -15.35
C ALA A 149 -0.16 5.22 -14.24
N LEU A 150 1.05 5.59 -13.81
CA LEU A 150 1.30 6.66 -12.87
C LEU A 150 2.15 7.73 -13.54
N LYS A 151 1.69 8.97 -13.56
CA LYS A 151 2.35 10.08 -14.26
C LYS A 151 2.69 11.20 -13.31
N PRO A 152 3.95 11.69 -13.28
CA PRO A 152 4.28 12.92 -12.58
C PRO A 152 3.60 14.10 -13.31
N ILE A 153 2.98 14.99 -12.55
CA ILE A 153 2.32 16.22 -13.07
C ILE A 153 2.94 17.50 -12.51
N GLY A 154 4.13 17.39 -11.91
CA GLY A 154 4.89 18.51 -11.34
C GLY A 154 4.59 18.77 -9.86
N ASN A 155 5.47 19.56 -9.22
CA ASN A 155 5.30 20.01 -7.82
C ASN A 155 5.02 18.88 -6.81
N GLY A 156 5.69 17.71 -6.94
CA GLY A 156 5.48 16.57 -6.07
C GLY A 156 4.11 15.90 -6.24
N ALA A 157 3.40 16.17 -7.34
CA ALA A 157 2.11 15.57 -7.62
C ALA A 157 2.18 14.47 -8.69
N TYR A 158 1.40 13.41 -8.50
CA TYR A 158 1.33 12.24 -9.38
C TYR A 158 -0.12 11.88 -9.68
N GLU A 159 -0.42 11.64 -10.95
CA GLU A 159 -1.72 11.23 -11.45
C GLU A 159 -1.73 9.72 -11.67
N LEU A 160 -2.59 9.00 -10.95
CA LEU A 160 -2.87 7.58 -11.17
C LEU A 160 -4.08 7.47 -12.09
N LEU A 161 -3.87 6.89 -13.28
CA LEU A 161 -4.92 6.71 -14.28
C LEU A 161 -5.71 5.45 -13.98
N LEU A 162 -6.99 5.61 -13.73
CA LEU A 162 -7.97 4.56 -13.47
C LEU A 162 -8.76 4.22 -14.75
N PRO A 163 -9.49 3.08 -14.77
CA PRO A 163 -10.44 2.79 -15.85
C PRO A 163 -11.48 3.90 -16.05
N GLU A 164 -12.08 3.92 -17.22
CA GLU A 164 -13.15 4.86 -17.58
C GLU A 164 -12.70 6.33 -17.53
N GLY A 165 -11.41 6.60 -17.70
CA GLY A 165 -10.85 7.95 -17.67
C GLY A 165 -10.84 8.62 -16.30
N LYS A 166 -11.17 7.88 -15.24
CA LYS A 166 -11.06 8.37 -13.87
C LYS A 166 -9.60 8.52 -13.46
N LYS A 167 -9.32 9.34 -12.45
CA LYS A 167 -7.97 9.57 -11.95
C LYS A 167 -7.96 9.92 -10.48
N ASN A 168 -6.88 9.51 -9.81
CA ASN A 168 -6.54 9.97 -8.47
C ASN A 168 -5.25 10.80 -8.54
N ILE A 169 -5.15 11.85 -7.73
CA ILE A 169 -3.95 12.68 -7.65
C ILE A 169 -3.35 12.55 -6.26
N TYR A 170 -2.10 12.14 -6.19
CA TYR A 170 -1.31 12.01 -4.97
C TYR A 170 -0.35 13.20 -4.87
N LYS A 171 -0.39 13.96 -3.77
CA LYS A 171 0.45 15.13 -3.54
C LYS A 171 1.43 14.87 -2.41
N TYR A 172 2.70 15.13 -2.67
CA TYR A 172 3.80 14.94 -1.72
C TYR A 172 4.48 16.26 -1.41
N GLU A 173 4.85 16.41 -0.14
CA GLU A 173 5.72 17.49 0.35
C GLU A 173 6.92 16.84 1.06
N ASN A 174 8.12 17.19 0.63
CA ASN A 174 9.38 16.61 1.15
C ASN A 174 9.38 15.07 1.18
N GLY A 175 8.84 14.43 0.13
CA GLY A 175 8.74 12.96 0.01
C GLY A 175 7.64 12.31 0.82
N THR A 176 6.85 13.09 1.57
CA THR A 176 5.74 12.62 2.41
C THR A 176 4.41 12.88 1.70
N LEU A 177 3.54 11.88 1.60
CA LEU A 177 2.18 12.05 1.09
C LEU A 177 1.38 12.95 2.04
N VAL A 178 0.89 14.07 1.55
CA VAL A 178 0.08 15.03 2.33
C VAL A 178 -1.38 15.02 1.92
N GLN A 179 -1.68 14.70 0.66
CA GLN A 179 -3.06 14.71 0.15
C GLN A 179 -3.26 13.71 -0.96
N VAL A 180 -4.44 13.09 -1.00
CA VAL A 180 -4.95 12.35 -2.18
C VAL A 180 -6.27 12.94 -2.61
N GLU A 181 -6.42 13.22 -3.91
CA GLU A 181 -7.68 13.63 -4.51
C GLU A 181 -8.27 12.46 -5.29
N VAL A 182 -9.49 12.11 -5.00
CA VAL A 182 -10.23 11.02 -5.63
C VAL A 182 -11.50 11.58 -6.27
N ASN A 183 -11.62 11.43 -7.58
CA ASN A 183 -12.85 11.80 -8.27
C ASN A 183 -13.84 10.63 -8.22
N HIS A 184 -14.95 10.83 -7.56
CA HIS A 184 -16.04 9.87 -7.45
C HIS A 184 -17.30 10.39 -8.14
N THR A 185 -18.22 9.50 -8.51
CA THR A 185 -19.50 9.87 -9.14
C THR A 185 -20.36 10.81 -8.27
N LEU A 186 -20.16 10.78 -6.96
CA LEU A 186 -20.85 11.66 -5.99
C LEU A 186 -20.09 12.96 -5.67
N GLY A 187 -19.01 13.25 -6.40
CA GLY A 187 -18.16 14.41 -6.17
C GLY A 187 -16.70 14.06 -5.88
N LYS A 188 -15.92 15.08 -5.56
CA LYS A 188 -14.49 14.96 -5.24
C LYS A 188 -14.33 14.64 -3.76
N ALA A 189 -13.68 13.52 -3.45
CA ALA A 189 -13.20 13.24 -2.11
C ALA A 189 -11.72 13.64 -1.97
N ILE A 190 -11.36 14.17 -0.82
CA ILE A 190 -9.99 14.56 -0.49
C ILE A 190 -9.57 13.82 0.77
N PHE A 191 -8.43 13.15 0.71
CA PHE A 191 -7.79 12.55 1.88
C PHE A 191 -6.66 13.48 2.30
N VAL A 192 -6.70 13.96 3.52
CA VAL A 192 -5.70 14.90 4.06
C VAL A 192 -4.96 14.20 5.19
N LYS A 193 -3.62 14.22 5.14
CA LYS A 193 -2.80 13.64 6.19
C LYS A 193 -3.02 14.38 7.51
N ASN A 194 -3.25 13.63 8.58
CA ASN A 194 -3.24 14.18 9.93
C ASN A 194 -1.78 14.48 10.33
N GLY A 195 -1.59 15.63 10.99
CA GLY A 195 -0.28 16.06 11.48
C GLY A 195 0.30 15.15 12.56
#